data_d7d46fc477a2fedfbee8d71595d3c2e1
#
_entry.id   d7d46fc477a2fedfbee8d71595d3c2e1
#
_cell.length_a   1.000
_cell.length_b   1.000
_cell.length_c   1.000
_cell.angle_alpha   90.00
_cell.angle_beta   90.00
_cell.angle_gamma   90.00
#
_symmetry.space_group_name_H-M   'P 1'
#
loop_
_entity.id
_entity.type
_entity.pdbx_description
1 polymer ?
#
loop_
_entity_poly.entity_id
_entity_poly.type
_entity_poly.pdbx_seq_one_letter_code
_entity_poly.pdbx_strand_id
1 'polypeptide(L)'
;MRDLQAPTLHNIMMKNLLRLFALSLLSVGGATSFVNIASAQTARMGFFMETSKFRHQINPALLEDNPYFSIPFLGNVYASTISSHHSDAFIYKVTDHNTGKKSYDTFMNPSVTPTQLYRRLGNKDVSLDVDFSDNIFSIATNGFGGTNLVEINLKSASRLELPNNLFHYAKEPNSFNTYQLNHMALKHQSYLEFGVGHARNIDNHFTVGAKVKGLIGLAYADVEANQLQLQQSGMGWKVSGHTRGTVAVMNTAPTFDKKGHFDGFEELSPGITGWGLAADLGATYEVHGVEGLTVSASLTDLGFINHKKAYALRNDVQHSWNFDGFRKTQQENENMLNEGIEQFKDDLQELLSLHDGGKTTKSSSLKSTLNIGAKYKLPFVKHLNVGLLYSKHLEGDFSLDQFTLGAAWHPIAPIEVGVSTTLVKNKLNFGTMLTVQAPRFQVFVGTDFFSGGFSEDGLLSSRANNINLGFTIPLD
;
A
#
# COMPACT_ATOMS: atom_id res chain seq x y z
N MET A 1 7.70 -37.43 -25.41
CA MET A 1 6.90 -37.10 -24.22
C MET A 1 7.16 -35.64 -23.91
N ARG A 2 6.25 -34.75 -24.22
CA ARG A 2 6.33 -33.34 -23.87
C ARG A 2 5.55 -33.17 -22.57
N ASP A 3 6.24 -32.74 -21.53
CA ASP A 3 5.65 -32.39 -20.24
C ASP A 3 4.67 -31.21 -20.44
N LEU A 4 3.40 -31.52 -20.61
CA LEU A 4 2.31 -30.58 -20.46
C LEU A 4 2.07 -30.41 -18.95
N GLN A 5 2.83 -29.53 -18.31
CA GLN A 5 2.48 -29.02 -16.98
C GLN A 5 1.19 -28.19 -17.13
N ALA A 6 0.06 -28.79 -16.76
CA ALA A 6 -1.21 -28.09 -16.66
C ALA A 6 -1.09 -26.92 -15.68
N PRO A 7 -1.53 -25.70 -16.03
CA PRO A 7 -1.53 -24.59 -15.10
C PRO A 7 -2.45 -24.94 -13.91
N THR A 8 -1.87 -25.01 -12.74
CA THR A 8 -2.61 -25.32 -11.51
C THR A 8 -3.61 -24.18 -11.22
N LEU A 9 -4.73 -24.49 -10.58
CA LEU A 9 -5.74 -23.55 -10.07
C LEU A 9 -5.15 -22.31 -9.38
N HIS A 10 -4.04 -22.53 -8.66
CA HIS A 10 -3.22 -21.49 -8.06
C HIS A 10 -2.82 -20.40 -9.07
N ASN A 11 -2.46 -20.78 -10.30
CA ASN A 11 -2.09 -19.82 -11.35
C ASN A 11 -3.27 -18.95 -11.80
N ILE A 12 -4.50 -19.46 -11.79
CA ILE A 12 -5.68 -18.72 -12.26
C ILE A 12 -6.16 -17.73 -11.18
N MET A 13 -6.30 -18.17 -9.94
CA MET A 13 -6.71 -17.33 -8.82
C MET A 13 -5.65 -16.25 -8.52
N MET A 14 -4.38 -16.65 -8.43
CA MET A 14 -3.26 -15.74 -8.26
C MET A 14 -3.12 -14.79 -9.45
N LYS A 15 -3.37 -15.27 -10.67
CA LYS A 15 -3.32 -14.46 -11.89
C LYS A 15 -4.41 -13.40 -11.93
N ASN A 16 -5.62 -13.68 -11.46
CA ASN A 16 -6.71 -12.70 -11.42
C ASN A 16 -6.55 -11.72 -10.26
N LEU A 17 -6.15 -12.16 -9.08
CA LEU A 17 -5.77 -11.28 -7.98
C LEU A 17 -4.53 -10.44 -8.30
N LEU A 18 -3.51 -11.04 -8.92
CA LEU A 18 -2.33 -10.33 -9.40
C LEU A 18 -2.64 -9.40 -10.57
N ARG A 19 -3.59 -9.73 -11.45
CA ARG A 19 -4.06 -8.83 -12.51
C ARG A 19 -4.80 -7.62 -11.92
N LEU A 20 -5.71 -7.81 -10.96
CA LEU A 20 -6.37 -6.70 -10.26
C LEU A 20 -5.34 -5.85 -9.50
N PHE A 21 -4.37 -6.47 -8.85
CA PHE A 21 -3.29 -5.79 -8.15
C PHE A 21 -2.32 -5.10 -9.14
N ALA A 22 -1.93 -5.77 -10.23
CA ALA A 22 -1.09 -5.18 -11.27
C ALA A 22 -1.80 -4.04 -12.02
N LEU A 23 -3.11 -4.15 -12.25
CA LEU A 23 -3.91 -3.07 -12.85
C LEU A 23 -4.07 -1.89 -11.90
N SER A 24 -4.15 -2.14 -10.59
CA SER A 24 -4.08 -1.07 -9.59
C SER A 24 -2.73 -0.35 -9.61
N LEU A 25 -1.64 -1.07 -9.86
CA LEU A 25 -0.30 -0.51 -10.06
C LEU A 25 -0.15 0.18 -11.42
N LEU A 26 -0.76 -0.36 -12.49
CA LEU A 26 -0.70 0.19 -13.85
C LEU A 26 -1.47 1.51 -14.01
N SER A 27 -2.52 1.74 -13.21
CA SER A 27 -3.21 3.05 -13.19
C SER A 27 -2.28 4.19 -12.73
N VAL A 28 -1.21 3.87 -12.02
CA VAL A 28 -0.14 4.80 -11.65
C VAL A 28 0.97 4.83 -12.73
N GLY A 29 1.22 3.71 -13.40
CA GLY A 29 2.31 3.52 -14.38
C GLY A 29 2.08 4.16 -15.76
N GLY A 30 0.84 4.52 -16.10
CA GLY A 30 0.53 5.18 -17.38
C GLY A 30 1.10 6.60 -17.51
N ALA A 31 1.55 7.20 -16.45
CA ALA A 31 2.11 8.55 -16.41
C ALA A 31 3.65 8.60 -16.33
N THR A 32 4.31 7.52 -15.94
CA THR A 32 5.77 7.53 -15.76
C THR A 32 6.41 6.19 -16.12
N SER A 33 7.05 6.12 -17.26
CA SER A 33 7.78 4.93 -17.74
C SER A 33 9.08 4.61 -16.97
N PHE A 34 9.31 5.14 -15.78
CA PHE A 34 10.64 5.09 -15.17
C PHE A 34 10.78 4.55 -13.74
N VAL A 35 9.73 4.27 -12.98
CA VAL A 35 9.93 3.65 -11.64
C VAL A 35 8.78 2.71 -11.28
N ASN A 36 9.06 1.41 -11.18
CA ASN A 36 8.17 0.39 -10.62
C ASN A 36 8.15 0.45 -9.09
N ILE A 37 7.62 1.52 -8.50
CA ILE A 37 7.48 1.66 -7.05
C ILE A 37 6.18 2.40 -6.77
N ALA A 38 5.31 1.82 -5.97
CA ALA A 38 4.00 2.38 -5.64
C ALA A 38 3.83 2.68 -4.15
N SER A 39 3.29 3.86 -3.77
CA SER A 39 2.92 4.14 -2.35
C SER A 39 2.42 5.52 -1.98
N ALA A 40 1.44 5.72 -1.07
CA ALA A 40 1.02 7.03 -0.53
C ALA A 40 1.10 7.14 1.00
N GLN A 41 2.20 7.58 1.55
CA GLN A 41 2.33 8.14 2.90
C GLN A 41 3.26 9.35 2.84
N THR A 42 3.20 10.20 3.86
CA THR A 42 4.13 11.32 3.99
C THR A 42 5.32 10.91 4.84
N ALA A 43 6.52 11.32 4.44
CA ALA A 43 7.74 11.06 5.20
C ALA A 43 7.65 11.64 6.61
N ARG A 44 7.59 10.78 7.62
CA ARG A 44 7.48 11.19 9.04
C ARG A 44 8.72 11.85 9.57
N MET A 45 9.88 11.48 9.00
CA MET A 45 11.15 12.10 9.34
C MET A 45 11.11 13.62 9.14
N GLY A 46 10.35 14.09 8.13
CA GLY A 46 10.14 15.52 7.91
C GLY A 46 9.57 16.28 9.10
N PHE A 47 8.83 15.62 10.02
CA PHE A 47 8.33 16.25 11.24
C PHE A 47 9.44 16.76 12.15
N PHE A 48 10.53 16.01 12.26
CA PHE A 48 11.66 16.32 13.14
C PHE A 48 12.65 17.30 12.51
N MET A 49 12.69 17.37 11.17
CA MET A 49 13.66 18.16 10.42
C MET A 49 13.18 19.61 10.21
N GLU A 50 14.00 20.58 10.55
CA GLU A 50 13.64 22.01 10.41
C GLU A 50 13.68 22.49 8.95
N THR A 51 14.57 21.94 8.14
CA THR A 51 14.74 22.37 6.75
C THR A 51 13.72 21.72 5.79
N SER A 52 12.98 20.69 6.20
CA SER A 52 12.03 19.99 5.35
C SER A 52 10.87 20.91 4.91
N LYS A 53 10.74 21.14 3.61
CA LYS A 53 9.67 21.98 3.03
C LYS A 53 8.30 21.29 3.04
N PHE A 54 8.25 19.96 3.11
CA PHE A 54 7.02 19.17 3.04
C PHE A 54 6.44 18.75 4.39
N ARG A 55 6.89 19.34 5.51
CA ARG A 55 6.33 19.12 6.85
C ARG A 55 4.85 19.40 6.94
N HIS A 56 4.35 20.34 6.14
CA HIS A 56 2.94 20.69 6.03
C HIS A 56 2.05 19.52 5.54
N GLN A 57 2.61 18.47 4.98
CA GLN A 57 1.87 17.25 4.63
C GLN A 57 1.55 16.38 5.87
N ILE A 58 2.33 16.53 6.96
CA ILE A 58 2.06 15.88 8.24
C ILE A 58 1.14 16.76 9.08
N ASN A 59 1.43 18.07 9.13
CA ASN A 59 0.65 19.04 9.89
C ASN A 59 0.65 20.38 9.16
N PRO A 60 -0.49 20.87 8.62
CA PRO A 60 -0.53 22.12 7.86
C PRO A 60 -0.06 23.34 8.67
N ALA A 61 -0.09 23.32 10.00
CA ALA A 61 0.49 24.40 10.82
C ALA A 61 2.03 24.47 10.73
N LEU A 62 2.68 23.40 10.22
CA LEU A 62 4.12 23.37 9.95
C LEU A 62 4.48 23.95 8.56
N LEU A 63 3.54 24.56 7.88
CA LEU A 63 3.78 25.40 6.69
C LEU A 63 4.42 26.70 7.17
N GLU A 64 5.74 26.69 7.27
CA GLU A 64 6.49 27.83 7.83
C GLU A 64 6.71 28.99 6.86
N ASP A 65 7.14 30.11 7.41
CA ASP A 65 7.67 31.34 6.77
C ASP A 65 8.91 31.06 5.89
N ASN A 66 8.80 30.10 5.02
CA ASN A 66 9.88 29.60 4.22
C ASN A 66 9.37 29.28 2.81
N PRO A 67 9.20 30.31 1.97
CA PRO A 67 8.64 30.15 0.65
C PRO A 67 9.51 29.25 -0.21
N TYR A 68 8.86 28.45 -1.06
CA TYR A 68 9.55 27.53 -1.96
C TYR A 68 8.69 27.23 -3.20
N PHE A 69 9.37 26.71 -4.20
CA PHE A 69 8.80 26.14 -5.40
C PHE A 69 9.31 24.69 -5.54
N SER A 70 8.43 23.72 -5.77
CA SER A 70 8.85 22.36 -6.05
C SER A 70 9.14 22.15 -7.53
N ILE A 71 10.17 21.38 -7.84
CA ILE A 71 10.42 20.95 -9.23
C ILE A 71 9.29 19.99 -9.64
N PRO A 72 8.62 20.22 -10.78
CA PRO A 72 7.56 19.35 -11.25
C PRO A 72 7.99 17.89 -11.32
N PHE A 73 7.14 16.98 -10.77
CA PHE A 73 7.35 15.53 -10.67
C PHE A 73 8.55 15.07 -9.83
N LEU A 74 9.28 15.99 -9.20
CA LEU A 74 10.41 15.69 -8.32
C LEU A 74 10.35 16.47 -7.01
N GLY A 75 9.24 17.14 -6.73
CA GLY A 75 9.10 17.95 -5.53
C GLY A 75 9.22 17.10 -4.26
N ASN A 76 8.41 16.10 -4.15
CA ASN A 76 8.43 15.13 -3.06
C ASN A 76 7.86 13.80 -3.56
N VAL A 77 8.74 12.87 -3.87
CA VAL A 77 8.37 11.50 -4.24
C VAL A 77 8.54 10.62 -3.01
N TYR A 78 7.46 10.00 -2.59
CA TYR A 78 7.45 9.07 -1.47
C TYR A 78 6.91 7.71 -1.90
N ALA A 79 7.60 6.64 -1.50
CA ALA A 79 7.28 5.26 -1.83
C ALA A 79 7.45 4.35 -0.61
N SER A 80 6.43 3.52 -0.21
CA SER A 80 6.54 2.58 0.91
C SER A 80 5.79 1.26 0.71
N THR A 81 6.34 0.21 1.29
CA THR A 81 5.69 -1.09 1.44
C THR A 81 5.75 -1.52 2.89
N ILE A 82 4.64 -1.97 3.46
CA ILE A 82 4.57 -2.54 4.81
C ILE A 82 3.86 -3.89 4.73
N SER A 83 4.56 -4.96 5.09
CA SER A 83 4.02 -6.32 5.13
C SER A 83 3.93 -6.85 6.56
N SER A 84 2.99 -7.76 6.82
CA SER A 84 2.95 -8.54 8.07
C SER A 84 4.08 -9.55 8.15
N HIS A 85 4.65 -9.96 7.02
CA HIS A 85 5.69 -10.99 6.89
C HIS A 85 6.95 -10.44 6.23
N HIS A 86 8.07 -11.07 6.52
CA HIS A 86 9.32 -10.81 5.81
C HIS A 86 9.26 -11.38 4.38
N SER A 87 9.98 -10.77 3.45
CA SER A 87 10.04 -11.21 2.05
C SER A 87 10.58 -12.63 1.89
N ASP A 88 11.43 -13.11 2.80
CA ASP A 88 11.95 -14.48 2.83
C ASP A 88 10.91 -15.54 3.22
N ALA A 89 9.71 -15.14 3.68
CA ALA A 89 8.59 -16.08 3.80
C ALA A 89 8.10 -16.58 2.43
N PHE A 90 8.33 -15.83 1.37
CA PHE A 90 7.81 -16.11 0.03
C PHE A 90 8.87 -16.46 -1.00
N ILE A 91 10.13 -16.03 -0.80
CA ILE A 91 11.26 -16.23 -1.71
C ILE A 91 12.30 -17.10 -1.06
N TYR A 92 12.74 -18.14 -1.78
CA TYR A 92 13.64 -19.17 -1.32
C TYR A 92 14.82 -19.32 -2.28
N LYS A 93 16.00 -19.63 -1.73
CA LYS A 93 17.12 -20.06 -2.54
C LYS A 93 16.95 -21.53 -2.87
N VAL A 94 16.85 -21.83 -4.15
CA VAL A 94 16.68 -23.18 -4.66
C VAL A 94 17.91 -23.59 -5.46
N THR A 95 18.20 -24.88 -5.48
CA THR A 95 19.28 -25.44 -6.28
C THR A 95 18.66 -26.37 -7.33
N ASP A 96 18.92 -26.09 -8.58
CA ASP A 96 18.53 -26.98 -9.67
C ASP A 96 19.34 -28.28 -9.56
N HIS A 97 18.65 -29.40 -9.38
CA HIS A 97 19.29 -30.71 -9.16
C HIS A 97 20.07 -31.22 -10.39
N ASN A 98 19.73 -30.76 -11.60
CA ASN A 98 20.34 -31.18 -12.84
C ASN A 98 21.62 -30.38 -13.16
N THR A 99 21.60 -29.08 -12.86
CA THR A 99 22.69 -28.16 -13.24
C THR A 99 23.55 -27.72 -12.05
N GLY A 100 23.10 -27.97 -10.82
CA GLY A 100 23.71 -27.44 -9.59
C GLY A 100 23.62 -25.93 -9.44
N LYS A 101 22.96 -25.25 -10.36
CA LYS A 101 22.82 -23.78 -10.35
C LYS A 101 21.89 -23.35 -9.23
N LYS A 102 22.33 -22.37 -8.45
CA LYS A 102 21.50 -21.72 -7.42
C LYS A 102 20.75 -20.55 -8.03
N SER A 103 19.46 -20.47 -7.74
CA SER A 103 18.57 -19.37 -8.12
C SER A 103 17.64 -19.02 -6.97
N TYR A 104 16.88 -17.94 -7.12
CA TYR A 104 15.81 -17.62 -6.20
C TYR A 104 14.48 -17.91 -6.87
N ASP A 105 13.56 -18.53 -6.11
CA ASP A 105 12.24 -18.90 -6.58
C ASP A 105 11.21 -18.75 -5.44
N THR A 106 9.95 -18.86 -5.77
CA THR A 106 8.87 -18.72 -4.79
C THR A 106 8.71 -19.98 -3.94
N PHE A 107 7.92 -19.87 -2.86
CA PHE A 107 7.53 -21.02 -2.03
C PHE A 107 6.85 -22.15 -2.82
N MET A 108 6.33 -21.85 -4.03
CA MET A 108 5.68 -22.82 -4.90
C MET A 108 6.66 -23.83 -5.53
N ASN A 109 7.94 -23.53 -5.56
CA ASN A 109 8.95 -24.46 -6.10
C ASN A 109 8.86 -25.82 -5.37
N PRO A 110 8.83 -26.94 -6.09
CA PRO A 110 8.73 -28.29 -5.48
C PRO A 110 9.82 -28.62 -4.47
N SER A 111 11.01 -28.02 -4.60
CA SER A 111 12.13 -28.23 -3.65
C SER A 111 11.93 -27.54 -2.30
N VAL A 112 11.02 -26.57 -2.21
CA VAL A 112 10.64 -25.94 -0.95
C VAL A 112 9.62 -26.82 -0.24
N THR A 113 9.95 -27.32 0.94
CA THR A 113 9.04 -28.19 1.68
C THR A 113 7.90 -27.41 2.38
N PRO A 114 6.75 -28.03 2.65
CA PRO A 114 5.67 -27.41 3.45
C PRO A 114 6.19 -26.92 4.82
N THR A 115 7.02 -27.73 5.49
CA THR A 115 7.60 -27.37 6.78
C THR A 115 8.46 -26.08 6.71
N GLN A 116 9.19 -25.88 5.63
CA GLN A 116 9.98 -24.65 5.43
C GLN A 116 9.06 -23.43 5.28
N LEU A 117 8.00 -23.56 4.49
CA LEU A 117 7.00 -22.50 4.31
C LEU A 117 6.34 -22.15 5.64
N TYR A 118 5.79 -23.15 6.36
CA TYR A 118 5.01 -22.93 7.58
C TYR A 118 5.88 -22.34 8.71
N ARG A 119 7.15 -22.72 8.79
CA ARG A 119 8.10 -22.14 9.75
C ARG A 119 8.30 -20.64 9.52
N ARG A 120 8.38 -20.18 8.26
CA ARG A 120 8.60 -18.77 7.92
C ARG A 120 7.30 -17.95 7.92
N LEU A 121 6.20 -18.55 7.51
CA LEU A 121 4.90 -17.91 7.44
C LEU A 121 4.24 -17.80 8.83
N GLY A 122 4.40 -18.83 9.69
CA GLY A 122 3.70 -18.93 10.98
C GLY A 122 2.19 -19.09 10.78
N ASN A 123 1.41 -18.59 11.76
CA ASN A 123 -0.06 -18.76 11.79
C ASN A 123 -0.83 -17.46 11.54
N LYS A 124 -0.17 -16.42 11.02
CA LYS A 124 -0.81 -15.10 10.80
C LYS A 124 -1.16 -14.92 9.34
N ASP A 125 -2.27 -14.25 9.09
CA ASP A 125 -2.64 -13.83 7.75
C ASP A 125 -1.62 -12.84 7.18
N VAL A 126 -1.46 -12.89 5.86
CA VAL A 126 -0.54 -12.04 5.13
C VAL A 126 -1.25 -10.72 4.81
N SER A 127 -0.68 -9.61 5.20
CA SER A 127 -1.11 -8.30 4.76
C SER A 127 0.04 -7.54 4.11
N LEU A 128 -0.26 -6.85 3.02
CA LEU A 128 0.65 -6.00 2.29
C LEU A 128 -0.01 -4.64 2.04
N ASP A 129 0.56 -3.61 2.64
CA ASP A 129 0.22 -2.21 2.35
C ASP A 129 1.24 -1.66 1.36
N VAL A 130 0.75 -0.99 0.34
CA VAL A 130 1.54 -0.33 -0.70
C VAL A 130 0.97 1.06 -0.92
N ASP A 131 1.73 2.10 -0.66
CA ASP A 131 1.28 3.49 -0.74
C ASP A 131 2.23 4.39 -1.60
N PHE A 132 1.79 5.29 -2.51
CA PHE A 132 2.57 6.24 -3.35
C PHE A 132 2.08 7.67 -3.23
N SER A 133 2.99 8.62 -3.14
CA SER A 133 2.69 10.04 -3.29
C SER A 133 3.77 10.73 -4.11
N ASP A 134 3.34 11.50 -5.08
CA ASP A 134 4.21 12.40 -5.85
C ASP A 134 3.65 13.81 -5.77
N ASN A 135 4.47 14.73 -5.27
CA ASN A 135 4.19 16.16 -5.40
C ASN A 135 4.54 16.62 -6.83
N ILE A 136 3.52 16.60 -7.69
CA ILE A 136 3.66 17.01 -9.08
C ILE A 136 4.07 18.48 -9.16
N PHE A 137 3.51 19.32 -8.27
CA PHE A 137 3.78 20.73 -8.20
C PHE A 137 3.41 21.28 -6.84
N SER A 138 4.22 22.17 -6.28
CA SER A 138 3.79 23.02 -5.17
C SER A 138 4.55 24.34 -5.15
N ILE A 139 3.86 25.36 -4.67
CA ILE A 139 4.41 26.68 -4.41
C ILE A 139 3.91 27.18 -3.07
N ALA A 140 4.82 27.59 -2.22
CA ALA A 140 4.52 28.28 -0.97
C ALA A 140 5.05 29.71 -1.02
N THR A 141 4.23 30.67 -0.60
CA THR A 141 4.54 32.11 -0.62
C THR A 141 4.03 32.80 0.63
N ASN A 142 4.75 33.76 1.13
CA ASN A 142 4.31 34.60 2.25
C ASN A 142 3.25 35.60 1.80
N GLY A 143 2.20 35.76 2.60
CA GLY A 143 1.11 36.68 2.33
C GLY A 143 -0.08 36.49 3.26
N PHE A 144 -0.94 37.49 3.36
CA PHE A 144 -2.14 37.49 4.22
C PHE A 144 -1.85 37.25 5.71
N GLY A 145 -0.67 37.64 6.18
CA GLY A 145 -0.25 37.45 7.58
C GLY A 145 0.14 36.01 7.92
N GLY A 146 0.59 35.23 6.96
CA GLY A 146 1.07 33.86 7.09
C GLY A 146 1.64 33.34 5.79
N THR A 147 1.73 32.02 5.66
CA THR A 147 2.23 31.34 4.47
C THR A 147 1.09 30.65 3.71
N ASN A 148 1.01 30.91 2.42
CA ASN A 148 0.04 30.32 1.52
C ASN A 148 0.68 29.19 0.72
N LEU A 149 -0.09 28.15 0.41
CA LEU A 149 0.34 26.98 -0.36
C LEU A 149 -0.66 26.70 -1.48
N VAL A 150 -0.14 26.39 -2.65
CA VAL A 150 -0.89 25.72 -3.73
C VAL A 150 -0.10 24.48 -4.11
N GLU A 151 -0.77 23.34 -4.18
CA GLU A 151 -0.12 22.07 -4.51
C GLU A 151 -0.99 21.17 -5.38
N ILE A 152 -0.32 20.34 -6.17
CA ILE A 152 -0.92 19.25 -6.94
C ILE A 152 -0.16 17.98 -6.57
N ASN A 153 -0.88 16.99 -6.07
CA ASN A 153 -0.30 15.70 -5.68
C ASN A 153 -1.01 14.56 -6.42
N LEU A 154 -0.24 13.54 -6.78
CA LEU A 154 -0.76 12.23 -7.15
C LEU A 154 -0.64 11.32 -5.92
N LYS A 155 -1.73 10.69 -5.52
CA LYS A 155 -1.75 9.77 -4.39
C LYS A 155 -2.34 8.42 -4.80
N SER A 156 -1.75 7.35 -4.28
CA SER A 156 -2.22 5.98 -4.47
C SER A 156 -1.98 5.18 -3.20
N ALA A 157 -2.98 4.41 -2.78
CA ALA A 157 -2.90 3.52 -1.63
C ALA A 157 -3.52 2.18 -1.98
N SER A 158 -2.85 1.08 -1.64
CA SER A 158 -3.33 -0.28 -1.84
C SER A 158 -3.12 -1.11 -0.58
N ARG A 159 -4.07 -2.00 -0.30
CA ARG A 159 -3.96 -3.01 0.74
C ARG A 159 -4.43 -4.35 0.22
N LEU A 160 -3.60 -5.35 0.36
CA LEU A 160 -3.91 -6.75 0.09
C LEU A 160 -3.88 -7.53 1.40
N GLU A 161 -4.92 -8.32 1.64
CA GLU A 161 -4.99 -9.27 2.74
C GLU A 161 -5.29 -10.67 2.21
N LEU A 162 -4.49 -11.64 2.65
CA LEU A 162 -4.60 -13.04 2.25
C LEU A 162 -4.55 -13.93 3.50
N PRO A 163 -5.54 -14.83 3.68
CA PRO A 163 -5.54 -15.74 4.81
C PRO A 163 -4.35 -16.71 4.74
N ASN A 164 -3.78 -17.04 5.88
CA ASN A 164 -2.66 -17.98 5.99
C ASN A 164 -2.99 -19.33 5.33
N ASN A 165 -4.22 -19.80 5.50
CA ASN A 165 -4.70 -21.06 4.92
C ASN A 165 -4.64 -21.12 3.40
N LEU A 166 -4.61 -19.98 2.70
CA LEU A 166 -4.41 -19.94 1.25
C LEU A 166 -3.04 -20.50 0.86
N PHE A 167 -2.01 -20.18 1.63
CA PHE A 167 -0.64 -20.65 1.39
C PHE A 167 -0.48 -22.13 1.75
N HIS A 168 -1.19 -22.59 2.80
CA HIS A 168 -1.28 -24.01 3.15
C HIS A 168 -1.93 -24.80 2.02
N TYR A 169 -3.09 -24.35 1.54
CA TYR A 169 -3.78 -24.98 0.41
C TYR A 169 -2.93 -24.98 -0.86
N ALA A 170 -2.31 -23.84 -1.18
CA ALA A 170 -1.46 -23.73 -2.36
C ALA A 170 -0.25 -24.69 -2.33
N LYS A 171 0.30 -24.96 -1.14
CA LYS A 171 1.45 -25.84 -0.98
C LYS A 171 1.09 -27.32 -0.90
N GLU A 172 -0.04 -27.65 -0.27
CA GLU A 172 -0.50 -29.03 -0.06
C GLU A 172 -1.98 -29.18 -0.49
N PRO A 173 -2.28 -29.11 -1.79
CA PRO A 173 -3.66 -29.06 -2.28
C PRO A 173 -4.43 -30.38 -2.07
N ASN A 174 -3.78 -31.47 -1.68
CA ASN A 174 -4.38 -32.80 -1.53
C ASN A 174 -4.39 -33.33 -0.08
N SER A 175 -4.36 -32.45 0.91
CA SER A 175 -4.17 -32.85 2.31
C SER A 175 -5.45 -33.22 3.07
N PHE A 176 -6.61 -33.36 2.38
CA PHE A 176 -7.92 -33.70 2.97
C PHE A 176 -8.32 -32.83 4.17
N ASN A 177 -8.02 -31.55 4.11
CA ASN A 177 -8.30 -30.58 5.17
C ASN A 177 -9.45 -29.64 4.80
N THR A 178 -9.98 -28.95 5.80
CA THR A 178 -10.86 -27.81 5.60
C THR A 178 -10.05 -26.53 5.71
N TYR A 179 -10.04 -25.75 4.65
CA TYR A 179 -9.37 -24.46 4.60
C TYR A 179 -10.39 -23.33 4.70
N GLN A 180 -10.27 -22.51 5.74
CA GLN A 180 -11.01 -21.26 5.85
C GLN A 180 -10.20 -20.18 5.13
N LEU A 181 -10.74 -19.70 4.03
CA LEU A 181 -10.12 -18.65 3.19
C LEU A 181 -10.84 -17.30 3.40
N ASN A 182 -11.34 -17.09 4.61
CA ASN A 182 -12.00 -15.84 4.99
C ASN A 182 -10.98 -14.67 5.01
N HIS A 183 -11.51 -13.47 4.90
CA HIS A 183 -10.71 -12.23 4.98
C HIS A 183 -9.70 -12.05 3.85
N MET A 184 -10.02 -12.55 2.65
CA MET A 184 -9.30 -12.07 1.47
C MET A 184 -9.84 -10.70 1.09
N ALA A 185 -8.97 -9.71 1.04
CA ALA A 185 -9.37 -8.36 0.66
C ALA A 185 -8.33 -7.69 -0.22
N LEU A 186 -8.80 -6.96 -1.23
CA LEU A 186 -8.02 -6.03 -2.02
C LEU A 186 -8.69 -4.66 -1.98
N LYS A 187 -8.02 -3.69 -1.40
CA LYS A 187 -8.43 -2.28 -1.42
C LYS A 187 -7.41 -1.46 -2.19
N HIS A 188 -7.89 -0.60 -3.05
CA HIS A 188 -7.06 0.33 -3.81
C HIS A 188 -7.78 1.64 -4.02
N GLN A 189 -7.05 2.74 -3.92
CA GLN A 189 -7.54 4.07 -4.26
C GLN A 189 -6.40 4.90 -4.83
N SER A 190 -6.58 5.48 -6.01
CA SER A 190 -5.66 6.45 -6.59
C SER A 190 -6.40 7.69 -7.08
N TYR A 191 -5.79 8.86 -6.88
CA TYR A 191 -6.41 10.14 -7.19
C TYR A 191 -5.38 11.25 -7.36
N LEU A 192 -5.77 12.28 -8.11
CA LEU A 192 -5.10 13.59 -8.12
C LEU A 192 -5.74 14.48 -7.04
N GLU A 193 -4.91 15.22 -6.34
CA GLU A 193 -5.28 16.17 -5.30
C GLU A 193 -4.82 17.57 -5.72
N PHE A 194 -5.72 18.54 -5.66
CA PHE A 194 -5.47 19.98 -5.86
C PHE A 194 -5.71 20.67 -4.52
N GLY A 195 -4.65 21.06 -3.86
CA GLY A 195 -4.66 21.62 -2.52
C GLY A 195 -4.39 23.13 -2.50
N VAL A 196 -5.15 23.85 -1.70
CA VAL A 196 -4.87 25.23 -1.29
C VAL A 196 -4.79 25.28 0.22
N GLY A 197 -3.72 25.81 0.77
CA GLY A 197 -3.47 25.86 2.20
C GLY A 197 -3.03 27.22 2.69
N HIS A 198 -3.25 27.46 3.97
CA HIS A 198 -2.79 28.64 4.69
C HIS A 198 -2.42 28.27 6.12
N ALA A 199 -1.27 28.78 6.57
CA ALA A 199 -0.86 28.69 7.98
C ALA A 199 -0.45 30.07 8.46
N ARG A 200 -0.77 30.36 9.73
CA ARG A 200 -0.42 31.63 10.37
C ARG A 200 -0.18 31.48 11.86
N ASN A 201 0.69 32.31 12.38
CA ASN A 201 0.88 32.48 13.80
C ASN A 201 -0.29 33.32 14.33
N ILE A 202 -1.03 32.81 15.29
CA ILE A 202 -2.11 33.52 16.00
C ILE A 202 -1.50 34.43 17.05
N ASP A 203 -0.48 33.91 17.74
CA ASP A 203 0.37 34.64 18.67
C ASP A 203 1.81 34.10 18.63
N ASN A 204 2.67 34.51 19.56
CA ASN A 204 4.07 34.09 19.59
C ASN A 204 4.29 32.59 19.91
N HIS A 205 3.24 31.88 20.34
CA HIS A 205 3.31 30.48 20.77
C HIS A 205 2.40 29.55 19.96
N PHE A 206 1.37 30.10 19.35
CA PHE A 206 0.31 29.28 18.75
C PHE A 206 0.18 29.53 17.25
N THR A 207 0.42 28.46 16.46
CA THR A 207 0.27 28.45 15.01
C THR A 207 -0.86 27.53 14.60
N VAL A 208 -1.68 27.94 13.65
CA VAL A 208 -2.73 27.12 13.04
C VAL A 208 -2.52 27.02 11.53
N GLY A 209 -2.94 25.91 10.96
CA GLY A 209 -2.90 25.69 9.52
C GLY A 209 -4.10 24.89 9.05
N ALA A 210 -4.53 25.17 7.84
CA ALA A 210 -5.61 24.44 7.18
C ALA A 210 -5.32 24.30 5.68
N LYS A 211 -5.83 23.21 5.08
CA LYS A 211 -5.87 23.03 3.63
C LYS A 211 -7.27 22.59 3.21
N VAL A 212 -7.69 23.01 2.05
CA VAL A 212 -8.86 22.49 1.34
C VAL A 212 -8.40 21.86 0.04
N LYS A 213 -8.96 20.70 -0.28
CA LYS A 213 -8.49 19.86 -1.37
C LYS A 213 -9.65 19.46 -2.28
N GLY A 214 -9.50 19.67 -3.57
CA GLY A 214 -10.34 19.09 -4.61
C GLY A 214 -9.70 17.80 -5.10
N LEU A 215 -10.49 16.73 -5.27
CA LEU A 215 -10.00 15.40 -5.60
C LEU A 215 -10.58 14.91 -6.92
N ILE A 216 -9.73 14.30 -7.74
CA ILE A 216 -10.12 13.64 -8.99
C ILE A 216 -9.72 12.16 -8.88
N GLY A 217 -10.71 11.26 -8.78
CA GLY A 217 -10.48 9.81 -8.71
C GLY A 217 -9.98 9.25 -10.03
N LEU A 218 -8.93 8.45 -9.98
CA LEU A 218 -8.33 7.76 -11.12
C LEU A 218 -8.63 6.27 -11.13
N ALA A 219 -8.46 5.61 -9.97
CA ALA A 219 -8.83 4.21 -9.81
C ALA A 219 -9.32 3.93 -8.39
N TYR A 220 -10.20 2.96 -8.29
CA TYR A 220 -10.76 2.44 -7.05
C TYR A 220 -11.01 0.96 -7.17
N ALA A 221 -10.66 0.19 -6.15
CA ALA A 221 -11.07 -1.19 -5.98
C ALA A 221 -11.31 -1.47 -4.50
N ASP A 222 -12.39 -2.18 -4.23
CA ASP A 222 -12.76 -2.69 -2.91
C ASP A 222 -13.39 -4.06 -3.15
N VAL A 223 -12.56 -5.10 -3.02
CA VAL A 223 -12.94 -6.50 -3.31
C VAL A 223 -12.67 -7.32 -2.07
N GLU A 224 -13.70 -7.98 -1.56
CA GLU A 224 -13.64 -8.81 -0.36
C GLU A 224 -14.27 -10.18 -0.63
N ALA A 225 -13.56 -11.23 -0.23
CA ALA A 225 -14.11 -12.58 -0.17
C ALA A 225 -14.41 -12.93 1.28
N ASN A 226 -15.69 -13.08 1.57
CA ASN A 226 -16.19 -13.41 2.90
C ASN A 226 -16.72 -14.85 2.93
N GLN A 227 -16.45 -15.54 4.05
CA GLN A 227 -16.94 -16.91 4.30
C GLN A 227 -16.51 -17.92 3.23
N LEU A 228 -15.37 -17.68 2.55
CA LEU A 228 -14.84 -18.62 1.59
C LEU A 228 -14.22 -19.81 2.34
N GLN A 229 -14.80 -20.98 2.13
CA GLN A 229 -14.37 -22.24 2.74
C GLN A 229 -14.15 -23.30 1.67
N LEU A 230 -13.01 -23.95 1.72
CA LEU A 230 -12.70 -25.12 0.91
C LEU A 230 -12.60 -26.34 1.84
N GLN A 231 -13.48 -27.30 1.69
CA GLN A 231 -13.48 -28.55 2.44
C GLN A 231 -13.11 -29.70 1.52
N GLN A 232 -12.07 -30.42 1.86
CA GLN A 232 -11.65 -31.64 1.16
C GLN A 232 -12.01 -32.86 1.96
N SER A 233 -12.60 -33.87 1.33
CA SER A 233 -12.92 -35.16 1.94
C SER A 233 -12.57 -36.30 0.98
N GLY A 234 -12.52 -37.55 1.49
CA GLY A 234 -12.28 -38.71 0.65
C GLY A 234 -13.41 -39.01 -0.35
N MET A 235 -14.56 -38.34 -0.24
CA MET A 235 -15.72 -38.47 -1.13
C MET A 235 -15.92 -37.24 -2.01
N GLY A 236 -15.08 -36.17 -1.86
CA GLY A 236 -15.20 -35.01 -2.71
C GLY A 236 -14.76 -33.71 -2.05
N TRP A 237 -14.94 -32.64 -2.80
CA TRP A 237 -14.57 -31.28 -2.40
C TRP A 237 -15.83 -30.43 -2.32
N LYS A 238 -15.94 -29.66 -1.27
CA LYS A 238 -17.01 -28.70 -1.12
C LYS A 238 -16.42 -27.32 -0.98
N VAL A 239 -16.84 -26.40 -1.83
CA VAL A 239 -16.47 -25.00 -1.76
C VAL A 239 -17.71 -24.17 -1.53
N SER A 240 -17.63 -23.21 -0.62
CA SER A 240 -18.72 -22.28 -0.32
C SER A 240 -18.14 -20.91 -0.02
N GLY A 241 -18.84 -19.85 -0.38
CA GLY A 241 -18.42 -18.49 -0.06
C GLY A 241 -19.10 -17.42 -0.89
N HIS A 242 -18.81 -16.20 -0.53
CA HIS A 242 -19.29 -15.01 -1.25
C HIS A 242 -18.11 -14.08 -1.51
N THR A 243 -18.01 -13.61 -2.73
CA THR A 243 -17.07 -12.55 -3.11
C THR A 243 -17.83 -11.36 -3.65
N ARG A 244 -17.54 -10.19 -3.14
CA ARG A 244 -18.12 -8.92 -3.59
C ARG A 244 -17.02 -7.94 -3.87
N GLY A 245 -17.21 -7.11 -4.88
CA GLY A 245 -16.28 -6.07 -5.22
C GLY A 245 -16.95 -4.87 -5.85
N THR A 246 -16.28 -3.77 -5.77
CA THR A 246 -16.57 -2.56 -6.54
C THR A 246 -15.28 -2.07 -7.14
N VAL A 247 -15.27 -1.86 -8.44
CA VAL A 247 -14.10 -1.36 -9.16
C VAL A 247 -14.47 -0.16 -10.02
N ALA A 248 -13.54 0.76 -10.15
CA ALA A 248 -13.60 1.87 -11.10
C ALA A 248 -12.19 2.19 -11.56
N VAL A 249 -11.96 2.25 -12.85
CA VAL A 249 -10.63 2.53 -13.41
C VAL A 249 -10.78 3.54 -14.53
N MET A 250 -10.25 4.76 -14.35
CA MET A 250 -10.27 5.85 -15.34
C MET A 250 -11.57 5.88 -16.16
N ASN A 251 -11.49 5.86 -17.50
CA ASN A 251 -12.64 5.84 -18.39
C ASN A 251 -12.77 4.48 -19.09
N THR A 252 -12.64 3.39 -18.32
CA THR A 252 -12.66 2.04 -18.87
C THR A 252 -13.69 1.16 -18.18
N ALA A 253 -14.20 0.15 -18.87
CA ALA A 253 -15.14 -0.83 -18.34
C ALA A 253 -14.44 -2.17 -18.04
N PRO A 254 -14.93 -2.95 -17.06
CA PRO A 254 -14.48 -4.32 -16.88
C PRO A 254 -14.89 -5.18 -18.10
N THR A 255 -14.03 -6.12 -18.47
CA THR A 255 -14.32 -7.13 -19.49
C THR A 255 -14.64 -8.46 -18.84
N PHE A 256 -15.47 -9.25 -19.52
CA PHE A 256 -15.89 -10.55 -19.05
C PHE A 256 -15.68 -11.58 -20.13
N ASP A 257 -15.28 -12.78 -19.73
CA ASP A 257 -15.12 -13.90 -20.64
C ASP A 257 -16.47 -14.43 -21.18
N LYS A 258 -16.45 -15.47 -22.03
CA LYS A 258 -17.66 -16.06 -22.58
C LYS A 258 -18.60 -16.70 -21.55
N LYS A 259 -18.10 -17.00 -20.36
CA LYS A 259 -18.84 -17.53 -19.21
C LYS A 259 -19.35 -16.41 -18.28
N GLY A 260 -19.03 -15.15 -18.56
CA GLY A 260 -19.38 -13.99 -17.73
C GLY A 260 -18.42 -13.72 -16.57
N HIS A 261 -17.27 -14.37 -16.52
CA HIS A 261 -16.26 -14.16 -15.49
C HIS A 261 -15.41 -12.93 -15.81
N PHE A 262 -15.07 -12.14 -14.78
CA PHE A 262 -14.18 -11.00 -14.92
C PHE A 262 -12.83 -11.43 -15.50
N ASP A 263 -12.47 -10.89 -16.65
CA ASP A 263 -11.23 -11.22 -17.37
C ASP A 263 -10.23 -10.05 -17.42
N GLY A 264 -10.66 -8.86 -17.06
CA GLY A 264 -9.81 -7.67 -17.06
C GLY A 264 -10.58 -6.39 -17.29
N PHE A 265 -9.95 -5.45 -17.95
CA PHE A 265 -10.53 -4.18 -18.36
C PHE A 265 -10.30 -3.96 -19.84
N GLU A 266 -11.18 -3.20 -20.49
CA GLU A 266 -10.97 -2.66 -21.83
C GLU A 266 -9.65 -1.87 -21.88
N GLU A 267 -9.24 -1.43 -23.06
CA GLU A 267 -8.06 -0.59 -23.21
C GLU A 267 -8.18 0.67 -22.34
N LEU A 268 -7.12 0.94 -21.56
CA LEU A 268 -7.09 2.09 -20.66
C LEU A 268 -7.12 3.39 -21.47
N SER A 269 -8.12 4.19 -21.24
CA SER A 269 -8.23 5.53 -21.82
C SER A 269 -8.19 6.61 -20.74
N PRO A 270 -7.58 7.76 -21.02
CA PRO A 270 -7.56 8.86 -20.05
C PRO A 270 -8.97 9.27 -19.61
N GLY A 271 -9.15 9.46 -18.31
CA GLY A 271 -10.44 9.85 -17.76
C GLY A 271 -10.45 9.82 -16.24
N ILE A 272 -11.60 10.08 -15.67
CA ILE A 272 -11.81 10.14 -14.23
C ILE A 272 -12.90 9.15 -13.81
N THR A 273 -12.73 8.55 -12.63
CA THR A 273 -13.76 7.70 -12.02
C THR A 273 -14.80 8.51 -11.28
N GLY A 274 -14.40 9.65 -10.73
CA GLY A 274 -15.25 10.52 -9.94
C GLY A 274 -14.51 11.72 -9.38
N TRP A 275 -15.13 12.41 -8.45
CA TRP A 275 -14.57 13.59 -7.79
C TRP A 275 -14.87 13.56 -6.29
N GLY A 276 -14.11 14.34 -5.52
CA GLY A 276 -14.24 14.42 -4.09
C GLY A 276 -13.69 15.71 -3.50
N LEU A 277 -13.83 15.81 -2.21
CA LEU A 277 -13.31 16.92 -1.41
C LEU A 277 -12.61 16.37 -0.16
N ALA A 278 -11.57 17.05 0.29
CA ALA A 278 -10.94 16.77 1.56
C ALA A 278 -10.43 18.04 2.24
N ALA A 279 -10.10 17.92 3.51
CA ALA A 279 -9.50 18.98 4.30
C ALA A 279 -8.40 18.44 5.20
N ASP A 280 -7.39 19.28 5.46
CA ASP A 280 -6.41 19.09 6.51
C ASP A 280 -6.54 20.21 7.52
N LEU A 281 -6.42 19.89 8.80
CA LEU A 281 -6.40 20.84 9.90
C LEU A 281 -5.20 20.53 10.79
N GLY A 282 -4.56 21.58 11.32
CA GLY A 282 -3.44 21.39 12.21
C GLY A 282 -3.16 22.59 13.09
N ALA A 283 -2.49 22.29 14.19
CA ALA A 283 -2.03 23.28 15.15
C ALA A 283 -0.68 22.89 15.74
N THR A 284 0.11 23.90 16.11
CA THR A 284 1.32 23.76 16.92
C THR A 284 1.29 24.76 18.06
N TYR A 285 1.86 24.37 19.19
CA TYR A 285 1.98 25.21 20.36
C TYR A 285 3.39 25.12 20.97
N GLU A 286 4.07 26.26 21.05
CA GLU A 286 5.33 26.38 21.78
C GLU A 286 5.04 26.50 23.27
N VAL A 287 5.47 25.51 24.06
CA VAL A 287 5.08 25.37 25.45
C VAL A 287 5.69 26.48 26.28
N HIS A 288 4.83 27.31 26.86
CA HIS A 288 5.25 28.42 27.74
C HIS A 288 6.06 27.90 28.92
N GLY A 289 7.23 28.52 29.18
CA GLY A 289 8.12 28.15 30.29
C GLY A 289 9.05 26.95 29.99
N VAL A 290 8.95 26.30 28.83
CA VAL A 290 9.89 25.27 28.41
C VAL A 290 10.42 25.63 27.03
N GLU A 291 11.48 26.43 27.01
CA GLU A 291 12.08 26.92 25.77
C GLU A 291 12.48 25.76 24.85
N GLY A 292 12.07 25.84 23.58
CA GLY A 292 12.36 24.83 22.56
C GLY A 292 11.41 23.62 22.52
N LEU A 293 10.41 23.53 23.43
CA LEU A 293 9.38 22.48 23.36
C LEU A 293 8.18 22.93 22.54
N THR A 294 7.92 22.23 21.45
CA THR A 294 6.72 22.41 20.62
C THR A 294 5.88 21.16 20.64
N VAL A 295 4.59 21.28 20.93
CA VAL A 295 3.59 20.21 20.77
C VAL A 295 2.73 20.49 19.55
N SER A 296 2.20 19.43 18.94
CA SER A 296 1.43 19.58 17.71
C SER A 296 0.34 18.53 17.59
N ALA A 297 -0.74 18.90 16.92
CA ALA A 297 -1.81 17.98 16.52
C ALA A 297 -2.30 18.33 15.13
N SER A 298 -2.63 17.30 14.33
CA SER A 298 -3.25 17.50 13.03
C SER A 298 -4.15 16.32 12.64
N LEU A 299 -5.11 16.63 11.78
CA LEU A 299 -5.94 15.66 11.09
C LEU A 299 -5.82 15.97 9.59
N THR A 300 -5.29 15.02 8.82
CA THR A 300 -5.03 15.19 7.38
C THR A 300 -5.87 14.20 6.57
N ASP A 301 -6.14 14.57 5.30
CA ASP A 301 -6.91 13.77 4.35
C ASP A 301 -8.32 13.41 4.84
N LEU A 302 -8.97 14.29 5.64
CA LEU A 302 -10.35 14.12 6.05
C LEU A 302 -11.26 14.40 4.85
N GLY A 303 -11.72 13.36 4.16
CA GLY A 303 -12.49 13.55 2.93
C GLY A 303 -13.00 12.26 2.31
N PHE A 304 -13.58 12.42 1.12
CA PHE A 304 -14.16 11.33 0.35
C PHE A 304 -14.03 11.56 -1.15
N ILE A 305 -14.15 10.47 -1.92
CA ILE A 305 -14.30 10.50 -3.38
C ILE A 305 -15.57 9.75 -3.76
N ASN A 306 -16.37 10.35 -4.63
CA ASN A 306 -17.57 9.75 -5.17
C ASN A 306 -17.31 9.25 -6.59
N HIS A 307 -17.13 7.93 -6.75
CA HIS A 307 -16.87 7.24 -8.00
C HIS A 307 -18.20 6.98 -8.72
N LYS A 308 -18.53 7.81 -9.70
CA LYS A 308 -19.77 7.71 -10.49
C LYS A 308 -19.71 6.66 -11.61
N LYS A 309 -18.53 6.23 -11.98
CA LYS A 309 -18.27 5.23 -13.02
C LYS A 309 -17.73 3.94 -12.40
N ALA A 310 -18.36 3.47 -11.35
CA ALA A 310 -18.00 2.22 -10.70
C ALA A 310 -18.82 1.05 -11.26
N TYR A 311 -18.26 -0.15 -11.14
CA TYR A 311 -18.89 -1.42 -11.47
C TYR A 311 -18.90 -2.31 -10.25
N ALA A 312 -20.06 -2.88 -9.95
CA ALA A 312 -20.15 -3.92 -8.94
C ALA A 312 -19.68 -5.24 -9.55
N LEU A 313 -18.87 -5.97 -8.81
CA LEU A 313 -18.46 -7.34 -9.12
C LEU A 313 -18.96 -8.24 -7.99
N ARG A 314 -19.52 -9.38 -8.31
CA ARG A 314 -20.06 -10.30 -7.31
C ARG A 314 -19.96 -11.74 -7.76
N ASN A 315 -19.79 -12.58 -6.77
CA ASN A 315 -20.03 -14.00 -6.90
C ASN A 315 -21.02 -14.38 -5.78
N ASP A 316 -22.29 -14.47 -6.14
CA ASP A 316 -23.39 -14.81 -5.21
C ASP A 316 -23.62 -16.32 -5.14
N VAL A 317 -22.68 -17.10 -5.64
CA VAL A 317 -22.86 -18.53 -5.79
C VAL A 317 -22.57 -19.23 -4.48
N GLN A 318 -23.61 -19.63 -3.75
CA GLN A 318 -23.55 -20.72 -2.78
C GLN A 318 -23.55 -22.05 -3.53
N HIS A 319 -22.45 -22.40 -4.15
CA HIS A 319 -22.32 -23.73 -4.71
C HIS A 319 -21.61 -24.63 -3.71
N SER A 320 -22.36 -25.57 -3.17
CA SER A 320 -21.77 -26.77 -2.62
C SER A 320 -21.59 -27.74 -3.79
N TRP A 321 -20.38 -27.92 -4.22
CA TRP A 321 -20.04 -28.87 -5.22
C TRP A 321 -19.42 -30.10 -4.54
N ASN A 322 -19.97 -31.30 -4.84
CA ASN A 322 -19.44 -32.55 -4.34
C ASN A 322 -18.66 -33.20 -5.48
N PHE A 323 -17.37 -33.18 -5.39
CA PHE A 323 -16.52 -33.98 -6.25
C PHE A 323 -16.35 -35.37 -5.61
N ASP A 324 -16.89 -36.40 -6.24
CA ASP A 324 -16.86 -37.78 -5.72
C ASP A 324 -15.48 -38.46 -5.80
N GLY A 325 -14.42 -37.67 -6.01
CA GLY A 325 -13.04 -38.14 -6.12
C GLY A 325 -12.75 -38.86 -7.44
N PHE A 326 -11.49 -38.98 -7.75
CA PHE A 326 -11.03 -39.83 -8.85
C PHE A 326 -11.15 -41.29 -8.42
N ARG A 327 -12.30 -41.91 -8.65
CA ARG A 327 -12.41 -43.35 -8.50
C ARG A 327 -11.57 -44.01 -9.58
N LYS A 328 -10.40 -44.54 -9.23
CA LYS A 328 -9.68 -45.47 -10.09
C LYS A 328 -10.54 -46.75 -10.22
N THR A 329 -11.39 -46.79 -11.20
CA THR A 329 -11.83 -48.05 -11.75
C THR A 329 -10.67 -48.53 -12.65
N GLN A 330 -10.20 -49.73 -12.41
CA GLN A 330 -8.98 -50.33 -12.96
C GLN A 330 -8.95 -50.49 -14.49
N GLN A 331 -9.85 -49.87 -15.25
CA GLN A 331 -9.98 -50.18 -16.71
C GLN A 331 -10.40 -49.01 -17.64
N GLU A 332 -10.43 -47.77 -17.23
CA GLU A 332 -10.84 -46.69 -18.13
C GLU A 332 -9.87 -45.52 -18.26
N ASN A 333 -9.34 -45.40 -19.44
CA ASN A 333 -8.76 -44.29 -20.18
C ASN A 333 -8.25 -43.04 -19.39
N GLU A 334 -6.99 -42.74 -19.64
CA GLU A 334 -6.32 -41.43 -19.25
C GLU A 334 -7.14 -40.18 -19.66
N ASN A 335 -8.05 -40.31 -20.63
CA ASN A 335 -8.92 -39.23 -21.09
C ASN A 335 -9.97 -38.82 -20.03
N MET A 336 -10.59 -39.76 -19.34
CA MET A 336 -11.61 -39.43 -18.31
C MET A 336 -11.02 -38.75 -17.08
N LEU A 337 -9.77 -39.08 -16.75
CA LEU A 337 -9.05 -38.40 -15.66
C LEU A 337 -8.76 -36.93 -16.02
N ASN A 338 -8.37 -36.67 -17.26
CA ASN A 338 -8.10 -35.35 -17.78
C ASN A 338 -9.37 -34.50 -17.91
N GLU A 339 -10.47 -35.10 -18.36
CA GLU A 339 -11.79 -34.45 -18.44
C GLU A 339 -12.32 -34.07 -17.04
N GLY A 340 -12.19 -34.95 -16.05
CA GLY A 340 -12.57 -34.63 -14.67
C GLY A 340 -11.71 -33.55 -14.03
N ILE A 341 -10.41 -33.49 -14.33
CA ILE A 341 -9.52 -32.44 -13.88
C ILE A 341 -9.87 -31.09 -14.56
N GLU A 342 -10.17 -31.10 -15.83
CA GLU A 342 -10.55 -29.87 -16.55
C GLU A 342 -11.90 -29.34 -16.05
N GLN A 343 -12.88 -30.21 -15.85
CA GLN A 343 -14.17 -29.81 -15.26
C GLN A 343 -14.03 -29.26 -13.85
N PHE A 344 -13.20 -29.88 -13.02
CA PHE A 344 -12.89 -29.38 -11.68
C PHE A 344 -12.24 -27.99 -11.73
N LYS A 345 -11.32 -27.76 -12.65
CA LYS A 345 -10.75 -26.43 -12.86
C LYS A 345 -11.82 -25.40 -13.21
N ASP A 346 -12.70 -25.77 -14.14
CA ASP A 346 -13.76 -24.88 -14.61
C ASP A 346 -14.74 -24.53 -13.49
N ASP A 347 -15.20 -25.51 -12.71
CA ASP A 347 -16.14 -25.33 -11.61
C ASP A 347 -15.54 -24.47 -10.48
N LEU A 348 -14.26 -24.69 -10.17
CA LEU A 348 -13.56 -23.92 -9.15
C LEU A 348 -13.19 -22.51 -9.65
N GLN A 349 -12.91 -22.35 -10.94
CA GLN A 349 -12.77 -21.04 -11.56
C GLN A 349 -14.09 -20.27 -11.50
N GLU A 350 -15.21 -20.90 -11.76
CA GLU A 350 -16.55 -20.31 -11.67
C GLU A 350 -16.87 -19.85 -10.26
N LEU A 351 -16.51 -20.63 -9.25
CA LEU A 351 -16.75 -20.33 -7.84
C LEU A 351 -15.92 -19.14 -7.33
N LEU A 352 -14.71 -18.98 -7.85
CA LEU A 352 -13.81 -17.90 -7.47
C LEU A 352 -13.89 -16.69 -8.42
N SER A 353 -14.67 -16.80 -9.49
CA SER A 353 -14.78 -15.75 -10.50
C SER A 353 -15.78 -14.68 -10.08
N LEU A 354 -15.44 -13.47 -10.37
CA LEU A 354 -16.32 -12.32 -10.19
C LEU A 354 -17.15 -12.12 -11.45
N HIS A 355 -18.45 -12.00 -11.30
CA HIS A 355 -19.39 -11.70 -12.37
C HIS A 355 -19.81 -10.25 -12.40
N ASP A 356 -20.33 -9.79 -13.55
CA ASP A 356 -20.86 -8.45 -13.70
C ASP A 356 -22.06 -8.22 -12.74
N GLY A 357 -21.89 -7.30 -11.82
CA GLY A 357 -22.96 -6.83 -10.95
C GLY A 357 -23.59 -5.52 -11.43
N GLY A 358 -23.18 -5.03 -12.61
CA GLY A 358 -23.67 -3.83 -13.24
C GLY A 358 -22.99 -2.54 -12.79
N LYS A 359 -23.34 -1.45 -13.49
CA LYS A 359 -22.86 -0.11 -13.16
C LYS A 359 -23.42 0.36 -11.81
N THR A 360 -22.59 1.01 -11.02
CA THR A 360 -22.94 1.53 -9.70
C THR A 360 -22.22 2.84 -9.40
N THR A 361 -22.56 3.42 -8.27
CA THR A 361 -21.85 4.58 -7.72
C THR A 361 -21.33 4.19 -6.34
N LYS A 362 -20.07 4.50 -6.05
CA LYS A 362 -19.46 4.21 -4.77
C LYS A 362 -18.82 5.46 -4.19
N SER A 363 -19.17 5.79 -2.98
CA SER A 363 -18.43 6.77 -2.20
C SER A 363 -17.39 6.05 -1.35
N SER A 364 -16.16 6.50 -1.39
CA SER A 364 -15.05 5.97 -0.58
C SER A 364 -14.45 7.07 0.27
N SER A 365 -14.16 6.78 1.53
CA SER A 365 -13.41 7.68 2.41
C SER A 365 -11.93 7.68 2.00
N LEU A 366 -11.24 8.79 2.25
CA LEU A 366 -9.78 8.81 2.16
C LEU A 366 -9.15 8.12 3.39
N LYS A 367 -7.89 7.76 3.26
CA LYS A 367 -7.06 7.29 4.36
C LYS A 367 -6.67 8.46 5.28
N SER A 368 -7.64 8.96 6.05
CA SER A 368 -7.42 10.07 6.98
C SER A 368 -6.39 9.71 8.05
N THR A 369 -5.55 10.67 8.44
CA THR A 369 -4.49 10.45 9.41
C THR A 369 -4.55 11.48 10.54
N LEU A 370 -4.64 10.99 11.78
CA LEU A 370 -4.44 11.77 12.99
C LEU A 370 -2.96 11.73 13.36
N ASN A 371 -2.33 12.88 13.50
CA ASN A 371 -0.97 13.02 13.99
C ASN A 371 -0.96 13.83 15.30
N ILE A 372 -0.23 13.34 16.31
CA ILE A 372 0.03 14.03 17.57
C ILE A 372 1.52 13.92 17.83
N GLY A 373 2.20 15.05 18.04
CA GLY A 373 3.64 15.07 18.18
C GLY A 373 4.16 16.07 19.21
N ALA A 374 5.37 15.82 19.65
CA ALA A 374 6.15 16.75 20.45
C ALA A 374 7.59 16.79 19.92
N LYS A 375 8.14 17.97 19.80
CA LYS A 375 9.52 18.22 19.37
C LYS A 375 10.21 19.11 20.39
N TYR A 376 11.43 18.74 20.78
CA TYR A 376 12.23 19.49 21.74
C TYR A 376 13.59 19.85 21.13
N LYS A 377 13.87 21.13 21.04
CA LYS A 377 15.17 21.67 20.63
C LYS A 377 16.11 21.68 21.83
N LEU A 378 17.16 20.86 21.77
CA LEU A 378 18.07 20.69 22.89
C LEU A 378 18.93 21.96 23.12
N PRO A 379 18.87 22.58 24.31
CA PRO A 379 19.56 23.85 24.54
C PRO A 379 21.10 23.72 24.64
N PHE A 380 21.57 22.50 24.95
CA PHE A 380 23.01 22.23 25.14
C PHE A 380 23.70 21.66 23.89
N VAL A 381 22.95 21.32 22.83
CA VAL A 381 23.48 20.90 21.54
C VAL A 381 22.86 21.77 20.43
N LYS A 382 23.68 22.60 19.82
CA LYS A 382 23.19 23.49 18.77
C LYS A 382 22.56 22.72 17.64
N HIS A 383 21.36 23.16 17.24
CA HIS A 383 20.62 22.63 16.10
C HIS A 383 20.30 21.12 16.16
N LEU A 384 20.15 20.57 17.35
CA LEU A 384 19.66 19.21 17.56
C LEU A 384 18.24 19.23 18.08
N ASN A 385 17.33 18.64 17.32
CA ASN A 385 15.94 18.41 17.70
C ASN A 385 15.74 16.92 18.01
N VAL A 386 14.99 16.63 19.06
CA VAL A 386 14.49 15.29 19.35
C VAL A 386 12.97 15.36 19.46
N GLY A 387 12.27 14.27 19.21
CA GLY A 387 10.82 14.33 19.32
C GLY A 387 10.15 12.97 19.20
N LEU A 388 8.86 12.99 19.45
CA LEU A 388 7.95 11.86 19.34
C LEU A 388 6.78 12.25 18.44
N LEU A 389 6.39 11.34 17.53
CA LEU A 389 5.23 11.48 16.68
C LEU A 389 4.39 10.21 16.73
N TYR A 390 3.13 10.35 17.14
CA TYR A 390 2.11 9.33 16.99
C TYR A 390 1.30 9.64 15.74
N SER A 391 1.15 8.65 14.86
CA SER A 391 0.32 8.74 13.65
C SER A 391 -0.65 7.57 13.62
N LYS A 392 -1.94 7.87 13.46
CA LYS A 392 -3.01 6.88 13.34
C LYS A 392 -3.74 7.05 12.02
N HIS A 393 -3.68 6.02 11.18
CA HIS A 393 -4.52 5.95 9.98
C HIS A 393 -5.92 5.48 10.36
N LEU A 394 -6.93 6.28 10.02
CA LEU A 394 -8.34 6.04 10.32
C LEU A 394 -8.98 5.33 9.11
N GLU A 395 -8.85 4.04 9.01
CA GLU A 395 -9.35 3.23 7.88
C GLU A 395 -10.11 2.00 8.37
N GLY A 396 -11.07 2.18 9.30
CA GLY A 396 -11.89 1.09 9.83
C GLY A 396 -11.04 -0.06 10.37
N ASP A 397 -11.36 -1.29 9.98
CA ASP A 397 -10.65 -2.51 10.44
C ASP A 397 -9.18 -2.58 10.02
N PHE A 398 -8.77 -1.75 9.07
CA PHE A 398 -7.40 -1.64 8.56
C PHE A 398 -6.63 -0.45 9.13
N SER A 399 -7.10 0.13 10.24
CA SER A 399 -6.39 1.23 10.90
C SER A 399 -4.98 0.81 11.31
N LEU A 400 -4.04 1.74 11.24
CA LEU A 400 -2.63 1.49 11.53
C LEU A 400 -2.10 2.54 12.49
N ASP A 401 -1.63 2.07 13.65
CA ASP A 401 -0.96 2.90 14.65
C ASP A 401 0.54 2.87 14.45
N GLN A 402 1.19 4.04 14.56
CA GLN A 402 2.62 4.19 14.40
C GLN A 402 3.15 5.17 15.43
N PHE A 403 4.21 4.77 16.15
CA PHE A 403 4.92 5.60 17.11
C PHE A 403 6.34 5.81 16.60
N THR A 404 6.71 7.05 16.33
CA THR A 404 8.04 7.40 15.83
C THR A 404 8.76 8.24 16.85
N LEU A 405 9.93 7.79 17.29
CA LEU A 405 10.92 8.57 18.01
C LEU A 405 11.96 9.02 16.99
N GLY A 406 12.25 10.33 16.94
CA GLY A 406 13.17 10.87 15.94
C GLY A 406 14.10 11.92 16.52
N ALA A 407 15.24 12.08 15.86
CA ALA A 407 16.19 13.16 16.09
C ALA A 407 16.66 13.72 14.75
N ALA A 408 16.81 15.04 14.68
CA ALA A 408 17.36 15.72 13.51
C ALA A 408 18.45 16.70 13.96
N TRP A 409 19.57 16.62 13.29
CA TRP A 409 20.74 17.44 13.59
C TRP A 409 21.19 18.21 12.35
N HIS A 410 21.36 19.50 12.49
CA HIS A 410 21.83 20.43 11.48
C HIS A 410 23.23 20.91 11.85
N PRO A 411 24.28 20.09 11.58
CA PRO A 411 25.65 20.39 12.04
C PRO A 411 26.28 21.61 11.38
N ILE A 412 25.97 21.84 10.12
CA ILE A 412 26.44 22.95 9.30
C ILE A 412 25.32 23.44 8.38
N ALA A 413 25.30 24.70 8.03
CA ALA A 413 24.23 25.36 7.27
C ALA A 413 23.67 24.60 6.05
N PRO A 414 24.48 23.88 5.21
CA PRO A 414 23.93 23.19 4.07
C PRO A 414 23.42 21.76 4.36
N ILE A 415 23.63 21.20 5.54
CA ILE A 415 23.37 19.75 5.79
C ILE A 415 22.51 19.55 7.04
N GLU A 416 21.39 18.86 6.89
CA GLU A 416 20.60 18.32 8.00
C GLU A 416 20.46 16.80 7.86
N VAL A 417 20.71 16.08 8.96
CA VAL A 417 20.61 14.62 9.04
C VAL A 417 19.56 14.24 10.08
N GLY A 418 18.61 13.42 9.69
CA GLY A 418 17.60 12.86 10.57
C GLY A 418 17.79 11.37 10.77
N VAL A 419 17.50 10.88 11.98
CA VAL A 419 17.41 9.47 12.32
C VAL A 419 16.14 9.20 13.10
N SER A 420 15.51 8.06 12.91
CA SER A 420 14.30 7.68 13.65
C SER A 420 14.22 6.19 13.93
N THR A 421 13.38 5.87 14.89
CA THR A 421 12.87 4.51 15.06
C THR A 421 11.35 4.56 15.14
N THR A 422 10.69 3.71 14.38
CA THR A 422 9.23 3.65 14.30
C THR A 422 8.72 2.27 14.69
N LEU A 423 7.82 2.24 15.66
CA LEU A 423 7.05 1.04 16.00
C LEU A 423 5.79 0.99 15.12
N VAL A 424 5.70 -0.01 14.27
CA VAL A 424 4.54 -0.29 13.43
C VAL A 424 4.25 -1.79 13.41
N LYS A 425 2.96 -2.17 13.54
CA LYS A 425 2.55 -3.60 13.64
C LYS A 425 3.38 -4.39 14.67
N ASN A 426 3.67 -3.78 15.84
CA ASN A 426 4.50 -4.32 16.93
C ASN A 426 5.96 -4.67 16.51
N LYS A 427 6.51 -3.97 15.52
CA LYS A 427 7.88 -4.13 15.06
C LYS A 427 8.58 -2.77 14.98
N LEU A 428 9.84 -2.76 15.43
CA LEU A 428 10.71 -1.60 15.29
C LEU A 428 11.32 -1.55 13.90
N ASN A 429 11.31 -0.37 13.32
CA ASN A 429 11.91 -0.04 12.04
C ASN A 429 12.78 1.19 12.20
N PHE A 430 13.85 1.29 11.45
CA PHE A 430 14.78 2.41 11.52
C PHE A 430 14.62 3.30 10.28
N GLY A 431 14.74 4.61 10.50
CA GLY A 431 14.67 5.60 9.44
C GLY A 431 15.88 6.53 9.48
N THR A 432 16.21 7.07 8.32
CA THR A 432 17.22 8.13 8.18
C THR A 432 16.86 9.03 7.00
N MET A 433 17.21 10.30 7.10
CA MET A 433 17.02 11.27 6.04
C MET A 433 18.20 12.24 6.00
N LEU A 434 18.67 12.52 4.81
CA LEU A 434 19.67 13.54 4.53
C LEU A 434 19.02 14.65 3.70
N THR A 435 19.17 15.90 4.15
CA THR A 435 18.81 17.09 3.40
C THR A 435 20.07 17.91 3.15
N VAL A 436 20.24 18.33 1.91
CA VAL A 436 21.28 19.28 1.49
C VAL A 436 20.59 20.53 0.97
N GLN A 437 20.83 21.65 1.65
CA GLN A 437 20.26 22.95 1.32
C GLN A 437 21.36 23.90 0.85
N ALA A 438 21.22 24.41 -0.36
CA ALA A 438 22.02 25.46 -0.93
C ALA A 438 21.15 26.71 -1.16
N PRO A 439 21.73 27.89 -1.39
CA PRO A 439 20.95 29.14 -1.60
C PRO A 439 19.92 29.08 -2.73
N ARG A 440 20.09 28.19 -3.70
CA ARG A 440 19.22 28.09 -4.88
C ARG A 440 18.50 26.75 -5.04
N PHE A 441 18.79 25.80 -4.19
CA PHE A 441 18.12 24.49 -4.25
C PHE A 441 18.20 23.76 -2.91
N GLN A 442 17.26 22.88 -2.70
CA GLN A 442 17.27 21.90 -1.63
C GLN A 442 17.00 20.52 -2.22
N VAL A 443 17.79 19.53 -1.82
CA VAL A 443 17.60 18.12 -2.17
C VAL A 443 17.52 17.33 -0.89
N PHE A 444 16.62 16.36 -0.84
CA PHE A 444 16.57 15.41 0.27
C PHE A 444 16.40 13.99 -0.24
N VAL A 445 16.93 13.05 0.52
CA VAL A 445 16.74 11.61 0.32
C VAL A 445 16.68 10.92 1.69
N GLY A 446 15.78 9.98 1.84
CA GLY A 446 15.65 9.27 3.11
C GLY A 446 14.71 8.10 3.08
N THR A 447 14.59 7.48 4.24
CA THR A 447 13.66 6.39 4.54
C THR A 447 13.16 6.50 5.97
N ASP A 448 11.86 6.32 6.20
CA ASP A 448 11.28 6.22 7.55
C ASP A 448 11.31 4.79 8.08
N PHE A 449 11.36 3.81 7.15
CA PHE A 449 11.29 2.40 7.49
C PHE A 449 12.38 1.65 6.74
N PHE A 450 13.33 1.17 7.47
CA PHE A 450 14.24 0.13 7.03
C PHE A 450 14.20 -0.97 8.09
N SER A 451 13.51 -2.05 7.77
CA SER A 451 13.54 -3.27 8.58
C SER A 451 14.12 -4.36 7.71
N GLY A 452 15.40 -4.52 7.74
CA GLY A 452 16.07 -5.54 6.94
C GLY A 452 17.11 -6.31 7.73
N GLY A 453 17.21 -7.57 7.43
CA GLY A 453 18.26 -8.48 7.82
C GLY A 453 18.58 -9.39 6.65
N PHE A 454 19.60 -10.19 6.76
CA PHE A 454 19.84 -11.25 5.79
C PHE A 454 19.11 -12.50 6.26
N SER A 455 18.34 -13.12 5.37
CA SER A 455 17.75 -14.43 5.61
C SER A 455 18.83 -15.52 5.69
N GLU A 456 18.44 -16.71 6.16
CA GLU A 456 19.31 -17.91 6.11
C GLU A 456 19.83 -18.18 4.69
N ASP A 457 19.10 -17.76 3.68
CA ASP A 457 19.43 -17.91 2.25
C ASP A 457 20.33 -16.79 1.71
N GLY A 458 20.70 -15.81 2.54
CA GLY A 458 21.51 -14.66 2.15
C GLY A 458 20.76 -13.60 1.35
N LEU A 459 19.41 -13.65 1.32
CA LEU A 459 18.57 -12.59 0.77
C LEU A 459 18.41 -11.45 1.76
N LEU A 460 18.35 -10.23 1.26
CA LEU A 460 17.86 -9.11 2.05
C LEU A 460 16.37 -9.35 2.35
N SER A 461 16.09 -9.68 3.60
CA SER A 461 14.75 -9.96 4.10
C SER A 461 14.21 -8.72 4.81
N SER A 462 13.07 -8.23 4.36
CA SER A 462 12.48 -6.97 4.84
C SER A 462 10.96 -7.10 4.96
N ARG A 463 10.38 -6.39 5.94
CA ARG A 463 8.93 -6.25 6.13
C ARG A 463 8.41 -4.89 5.74
N ALA A 464 9.21 -3.88 5.98
CA ALA A 464 8.82 -2.52 5.72
C ALA A 464 10.00 -1.79 5.07
N ASN A 465 9.74 -1.19 3.95
CA ASN A 465 10.69 -0.36 3.23
C ASN A 465 9.98 0.87 2.72
N ASN A 466 10.67 1.98 2.73
CA ASN A 466 10.24 3.13 1.97
C ASN A 466 11.43 3.93 1.46
N ILE A 467 11.15 4.76 0.49
CA ILE A 467 12.07 5.80 0.01
C ILE A 467 11.31 7.12 -0.05
N ASN A 468 11.99 8.18 0.33
CA ASN A 468 11.53 9.54 0.17
C ASN A 468 12.64 10.37 -0.46
N LEU A 469 12.35 11.07 -1.50
CA LEU A 469 13.29 11.97 -2.18
C LEU A 469 12.57 13.18 -2.75
N GLY A 470 13.27 14.28 -2.87
CA GLY A 470 12.69 15.45 -3.51
C GLY A 470 13.68 16.58 -3.74
N PHE A 471 13.19 17.52 -4.54
CA PHE A 471 13.93 18.70 -4.95
C PHE A 471 13.04 19.94 -4.89
N THR A 472 13.50 20.98 -4.21
CA THR A 472 12.83 22.28 -4.15
C THR A 472 13.78 23.44 -4.43
N ILE A 473 13.22 24.55 -4.84
CA ILE A 473 13.91 25.84 -5.02
C ILE A 473 13.36 26.78 -3.95
N PRO A 474 14.18 27.23 -2.99
CA PRO A 474 13.78 28.29 -2.06
C PRO A 474 13.44 29.57 -2.85
N LEU A 475 12.39 30.27 -2.41
CA LEU A 475 12.00 31.59 -2.94
C LEU A 475 12.31 32.58 -1.83
N ASP A 476 13.39 33.35 -2.01
CA ASP A 476 13.81 34.42 -1.09
C ASP A 476 12.98 35.71 -1.26
#